data_a38f0ea11cac589ac803559836b87ba9
#
_entry.id   a38f0ea11cac589ac803559836b87ba9
#
_cell.length_a   1.000
_cell.length_b   1.000
_cell.length_c   1.000
_cell.angle_alpha   90.00
_cell.angle_beta   90.00
_cell.angle_gamma   90.00
#
_symmetry.space_group_name_H-M   'P 1'
#
loop_
_entity.id
_entity.type
_entity.pdbx_description
1 polymer ?
#
loop_
_entity_poly.entity_id
_entity_poly.type
_entity_poly.pdbx_seq_one_letter_code
_entity_poly.pdbx_strand_id
1 'polypeptide(L)'
;MHEATSDMKCFEEFENKKPYTFDGVKEVENSIHPVHVLLNTSMIDEKWIYMNLKSYISKNDRVCILPFSFFDDTKNELDWNKQYEPGQGIWYRSNQDVFYKYGIGKEQIVWVNYFKDSMDEMKEKILNSSVLMLTGGAPDLMMKRIKEKKLKKLIKNYKGIMIGYSAGAMIQLDSYHISPDEDYPEFSYQTGLGCLSGFAIEPHFRRSKVQMQSIEKVNSEKQIPVYGIYEEGGMIIDSNIKCFGKIEKFE
;
A
#
# COMPACT_ATOMS: atom_id res chain seq x y z
N MET A 1 25.20 25.81 4.64
CA MET A 1 23.91 26.25 5.17
C MET A 1 22.92 26.41 4.01
N HIS A 2 22.44 25.30 3.42
CA HIS A 2 21.37 25.28 2.40
C HIS A 2 20.80 23.84 2.28
N GLU A 3 20.13 23.36 3.34
CA GLU A 3 19.47 22.04 3.29
C GLU A 3 18.11 21.99 4.05
N ALA A 4 17.49 23.14 4.32
CA ALA A 4 16.26 23.19 5.11
C ALA A 4 15.02 23.68 4.34
N THR A 5 15.04 23.80 3.01
CA THR A 5 13.97 24.45 2.26
C THR A 5 13.09 23.54 1.39
N SER A 6 13.46 22.25 1.18
CA SER A 6 12.63 21.34 0.36
C SER A 6 11.51 20.67 1.17
N ASP A 7 11.72 20.42 2.45
CA ASP A 7 10.76 19.70 3.30
C ASP A 7 9.54 20.55 3.70
N MET A 8 9.70 21.91 3.67
CA MET A 8 8.58 22.83 3.90
C MET A 8 7.68 23.04 2.67
N LYS A 9 8.19 22.88 1.45
CA LYS A 9 7.39 23.14 0.25
C LYS A 9 6.23 22.15 0.05
N CYS A 10 6.39 20.90 0.45
CA CYS A 10 5.27 19.93 0.35
C CYS A 10 4.11 20.28 1.28
N PHE A 11 4.39 20.84 2.46
CA PHE A 11 3.36 21.26 3.41
C PHE A 11 2.69 22.58 3.01
N GLU A 12 3.44 23.56 2.50
CA GLU A 12 2.90 24.90 2.20
C GLU A 12 2.03 24.94 0.92
N GLU A 13 2.31 24.09 -0.08
CA GLU A 13 1.51 24.06 -1.31
C GLU A 13 0.10 23.46 -1.12
N PHE A 14 -0.10 22.62 -0.09
CA PHE A 14 -1.41 22.02 0.19
C PHE A 14 -2.30 22.89 1.09
N GLU A 15 -1.73 23.76 1.95
CA GLU A 15 -2.53 24.66 2.81
C GLU A 15 -3.18 25.82 2.04
N ASN A 16 -2.64 26.18 0.86
CA ASN A 16 -3.09 27.37 0.11
C ASN A 16 -4.02 27.11 -1.08
N LYS A 17 -4.32 25.84 -1.43
CA LYS A 17 -5.37 25.57 -2.41
C LYS A 17 -6.73 25.48 -1.73
N LYS A 18 -7.56 26.51 -1.91
CA LYS A 18 -8.97 26.48 -1.51
C LYS A 18 -9.62 25.21 -2.04
N PRO A 19 -10.38 24.48 -1.21
CA PRO A 19 -11.13 23.32 -1.67
C PRO A 19 -12.08 23.75 -2.79
N TYR A 20 -12.12 22.99 -3.90
CA TYR A 20 -13.13 23.17 -4.91
C TYR A 20 -14.48 22.86 -4.26
N THR A 21 -15.30 23.91 -4.04
CA THR A 21 -16.69 23.74 -3.62
C THR A 21 -17.51 23.38 -4.85
N PHE A 22 -17.98 22.14 -4.88
CA PHE A 22 -19.08 21.76 -5.75
C PHE A 22 -20.38 22.20 -5.05
N ASP A 23 -20.94 23.33 -5.49
CA ASP A 23 -22.29 23.74 -5.13
C ASP A 23 -23.28 22.78 -5.81
N GLY A 24 -23.97 21.98 -5.01
CA GLY A 24 -25.13 21.24 -5.49
C GLY A 24 -25.23 19.75 -5.11
N VAL A 25 -24.80 19.32 -3.93
CA VAL A 25 -25.14 17.97 -3.45
C VAL A 25 -25.87 18.08 -2.11
N LYS A 26 -27.16 17.68 -2.14
CA LYS A 26 -27.98 17.38 -0.96
C LYS A 26 -27.23 16.40 -0.04
N GLU A 27 -27.51 16.52 1.26
CA GLU A 27 -27.07 15.61 2.33
C GLU A 27 -26.86 14.19 1.82
N VAL A 28 -25.59 13.79 1.67
CA VAL A 28 -25.23 12.41 1.41
C VAL A 28 -24.86 11.82 2.76
N GLU A 29 -25.61 10.79 3.15
CA GLU A 29 -25.28 9.83 4.18
C GLU A 29 -23.76 9.63 4.27
N ASN A 30 -23.20 9.47 5.47
CA ASN A 30 -21.81 9.19 5.76
C ASN A 30 -21.25 8.10 4.81
N SER A 31 -20.84 8.48 3.62
CA SER A 31 -20.13 7.60 2.72
C SER A 31 -18.74 7.40 3.30
N ILE A 32 -18.51 6.26 3.93
CA ILE A 32 -17.18 5.82 4.35
C ILE A 32 -16.36 5.69 3.06
N HIS A 33 -15.56 6.70 2.78
CA HIS A 33 -14.60 6.62 1.67
C HIS A 33 -13.51 5.61 2.06
N PRO A 34 -13.10 4.72 1.15
CA PRO A 34 -11.99 3.83 1.41
C PRO A 34 -10.73 4.66 1.71
N VAL A 35 -9.96 4.22 2.70
CA VAL A 35 -8.68 4.83 3.04
C VAL A 35 -7.57 3.96 2.47
N HIS A 36 -6.69 4.56 1.70
CA HIS A 36 -5.52 3.89 1.14
C HIS A 36 -4.26 4.40 1.81
N VAL A 37 -3.39 3.48 2.23
CA VAL A 37 -2.11 3.79 2.87
C VAL A 37 -1.00 3.15 2.05
N LEU A 38 -0.05 3.96 1.60
CA LEU A 38 1.09 3.56 0.79
C LEU A 38 2.37 3.78 1.59
N LEU A 39 3.11 2.69 1.84
CA LEU A 39 4.33 2.67 2.67
C LEU A 39 5.43 1.88 1.96
N ASN A 40 6.65 1.94 2.50
CA ASN A 40 7.74 1.04 2.13
C ASN A 40 7.92 -0.12 3.13
N THR A 41 7.40 0.01 4.35
CA THR A 41 7.61 -0.93 5.45
C THR A 41 6.29 -1.44 6.03
N SER A 42 6.33 -2.67 6.57
CA SER A 42 5.25 -3.24 7.37
C SER A 42 5.17 -2.68 8.80
N MET A 43 6.20 -1.95 9.25
CA MET A 43 6.38 -1.50 10.64
C MET A 43 5.47 -0.32 10.99
N ILE A 44 4.16 -0.51 10.85
CA ILE A 44 3.15 0.54 11.09
C ILE A 44 3.05 0.96 12.56
N ASP A 45 3.67 0.22 13.45
CA ASP A 45 3.81 0.54 14.88
C ASP A 45 4.96 1.51 15.19
N GLU A 46 5.84 1.80 14.23
CA GLU A 46 6.84 2.84 14.40
C GLU A 46 6.18 4.21 14.66
N LYS A 47 6.79 5.00 15.55
CA LYS A 47 6.18 6.22 16.07
C LYS A 47 5.72 7.17 14.97
N TRP A 48 6.51 7.36 13.94
CA TRP A 48 6.22 8.28 12.84
C TRP A 48 5.05 7.81 11.97
N ILE A 49 4.84 6.50 11.78
CA ILE A 49 3.68 5.95 11.08
C ILE A 49 2.47 5.93 12.01
N TYR A 50 2.64 5.40 13.24
CA TYR A 50 1.56 5.30 14.22
C TYR A 50 0.87 6.64 14.47
N MET A 51 1.63 7.73 14.60
CA MET A 51 1.06 9.06 14.83
C MET A 51 0.14 9.53 13.70
N ASN A 52 0.38 9.10 12.48
CA ASN A 52 -0.44 9.41 11.32
C ASN A 52 -1.63 8.44 11.14
N LEU A 53 -1.51 7.17 11.54
CA LEU A 53 -2.53 6.14 11.33
C LEU A 53 -3.47 5.94 12.51
N LYS A 54 -3.12 6.34 13.73
CA LYS A 54 -3.90 6.09 14.95
C LYS A 54 -5.31 6.69 14.96
N SER A 55 -5.60 7.64 14.08
CA SER A 55 -6.95 8.21 13.91
C SER A 55 -7.81 7.41 12.91
N TYR A 56 -7.19 6.55 12.12
CA TYR A 56 -7.86 5.69 11.13
C TYR A 56 -8.07 4.27 11.67
N ILE A 57 -7.10 3.72 12.41
CA ILE A 57 -7.12 2.36 12.92
C ILE A 57 -7.49 2.37 14.40
N SER A 58 -8.45 1.56 14.78
CA SER A 58 -8.97 1.44 16.15
C SER A 58 -8.83 0.01 16.70
N LYS A 59 -8.94 -0.13 18.01
CA LYS A 59 -8.93 -1.43 18.70
C LYS A 59 -10.08 -2.37 18.32
N ASN A 60 -11.11 -1.84 17.68
CA ASN A 60 -12.29 -2.62 17.27
C ASN A 60 -12.16 -3.16 15.84
N ASP A 61 -11.09 -2.77 15.11
CA ASP A 61 -10.89 -3.22 13.74
C ASP A 61 -10.51 -4.70 13.68
N ARG A 62 -10.85 -5.31 12.56
CA ARG A 62 -10.44 -6.66 12.18
C ARG A 62 -9.51 -6.55 10.98
N VAL A 63 -8.40 -7.24 11.04
CA VAL A 63 -7.35 -7.17 10.01
C VAL A 63 -7.33 -8.46 9.19
N CYS A 64 -7.30 -8.30 7.87
CA CYS A 64 -6.98 -9.37 6.94
C CYS A 64 -5.61 -9.10 6.31
N ILE A 65 -4.67 -10.02 6.48
CA ILE A 65 -3.34 -9.94 5.84
C ILE A 65 -3.36 -10.81 4.60
N LEU A 66 -3.02 -10.21 3.44
CA LEU A 66 -3.00 -10.86 2.13
C LEU A 66 -1.54 -10.97 1.64
N PRO A 67 -0.81 -12.05 1.99
CA PRO A 67 0.60 -12.21 1.64
C PRO A 67 0.74 -12.92 0.28
N PHE A 68 0.31 -12.27 -0.80
CA PHE A 68 0.36 -12.83 -2.16
C PHE A 68 1.56 -12.38 -2.98
N SER A 69 2.42 -11.54 -2.39
CA SER A 69 3.61 -10.96 -3.04
C SER A 69 4.88 -11.83 -2.96
N PHE A 70 4.77 -13.09 -2.49
CA PHE A 70 5.92 -13.99 -2.42
C PHE A 70 6.49 -14.30 -3.82
N PHE A 71 7.82 -14.53 -3.90
CA PHE A 71 8.51 -14.91 -5.13
C PHE A 71 8.24 -16.38 -5.56
N ASP A 72 8.64 -16.73 -6.77
CA ASP A 72 8.33 -18.05 -7.37
C ASP A 72 9.09 -19.23 -6.76
N ASP A 73 9.99 -19.01 -5.81
CA ASP A 73 10.61 -20.03 -4.96
C ASP A 73 9.62 -20.63 -3.94
N THR A 74 8.55 -19.91 -3.63
CA THR A 74 7.44 -20.37 -2.78
C THR A 74 6.42 -21.13 -3.62
N LYS A 75 6.53 -22.46 -3.67
CA LYS A 75 5.78 -23.31 -4.62
C LYS A 75 4.58 -24.05 -4.01
N ASN A 76 4.53 -24.15 -2.69
CA ASN A 76 3.54 -24.96 -1.98
C ASN A 76 3.27 -24.40 -0.58
N GLU A 77 2.34 -25.03 0.15
CA GLU A 77 1.97 -24.63 1.51
C GLU A 77 3.15 -24.71 2.49
N LEU A 78 4.05 -25.68 2.35
CA LEU A 78 5.22 -25.81 3.24
C LEU A 78 6.18 -24.64 3.07
N ASP A 79 6.42 -24.20 1.85
CA ASP A 79 7.26 -23.03 1.56
C ASP A 79 6.59 -21.75 2.05
N TRP A 80 5.27 -21.64 1.87
CA TRP A 80 4.47 -20.52 2.38
C TRP A 80 4.52 -20.46 3.92
N ASN A 81 4.39 -21.59 4.59
CA ASN A 81 4.43 -21.68 6.05
C ASN A 81 5.78 -21.20 6.62
N LYS A 82 6.92 -21.49 5.98
CA LYS A 82 8.23 -20.95 6.39
C LYS A 82 8.24 -19.43 6.46
N GLN A 83 7.44 -18.77 5.62
CA GLN A 83 7.39 -17.31 5.54
C GLN A 83 6.32 -16.71 6.46
N TYR A 84 5.12 -17.32 6.52
CA TYR A 84 3.93 -16.65 7.06
C TYR A 84 3.18 -17.44 8.13
N GLU A 85 3.58 -18.69 8.45
CA GLU A 85 2.86 -19.48 9.45
C GLU A 85 2.84 -18.80 10.83
N PRO A 86 1.67 -18.79 11.51
CA PRO A 86 1.53 -18.24 12.83
C PRO A 86 2.59 -18.72 13.84
N GLY A 87 3.36 -17.78 14.35
CA GLY A 87 4.38 -18.00 15.37
C GLY A 87 5.74 -18.51 14.87
N GLN A 88 5.85 -18.96 13.61
CA GLN A 88 7.07 -19.58 13.06
C GLN A 88 7.58 -18.87 11.79
N GLY A 89 6.69 -18.34 10.96
CA GLY A 89 7.04 -17.69 9.71
C GLY A 89 7.93 -16.47 9.91
N ILE A 90 8.95 -16.33 9.06
CA ILE A 90 9.93 -15.23 9.16
C ILE A 90 9.31 -13.84 9.07
N TRP A 91 8.20 -13.70 8.30
CA TRP A 91 7.48 -12.45 8.12
C TRP A 91 6.23 -12.33 8.99
N TYR A 92 5.91 -13.37 9.81
CA TYR A 92 4.70 -13.38 10.60
C TYR A 92 4.62 -12.21 11.57
N ARG A 93 5.66 -12.03 12.42
CA ARG A 93 5.66 -11.00 13.46
C ARG A 93 5.65 -9.59 12.87
N SER A 94 6.46 -9.33 11.86
CA SER A 94 6.55 -8.00 11.23
C SER A 94 5.26 -7.56 10.52
N ASN A 95 4.36 -8.48 10.24
CA ASN A 95 3.06 -8.16 9.63
C ASN A 95 1.89 -8.25 10.62
N GLN A 96 2.03 -8.94 11.74
CA GLN A 96 0.95 -9.12 12.71
C GLN A 96 1.13 -8.30 13.99
N ASP A 97 2.30 -8.38 14.63
CA ASP A 97 2.52 -7.80 15.97
C ASP A 97 2.43 -6.26 15.92
N VAL A 98 2.66 -5.67 14.77
CA VAL A 98 2.56 -4.23 14.50
C VAL A 98 1.16 -3.66 14.76
N PHE A 99 0.12 -4.49 14.69
CA PHE A 99 -1.26 -4.09 15.00
C PHE A 99 -1.57 -4.03 16.51
N TYR A 100 -0.77 -4.69 17.35
CA TYR A 100 -1.00 -4.68 18.80
C TYR A 100 -0.88 -3.27 19.39
N LYS A 101 -0.06 -2.41 18.80
CA LYS A 101 0.05 -1.00 19.23
C LYS A 101 -1.25 -0.21 19.04
N TYR A 102 -2.10 -0.63 18.11
CA TYR A 102 -3.43 -0.04 17.88
C TYR A 102 -4.50 -0.63 18.77
N GLY A 103 -4.13 -1.58 19.67
CA GLY A 103 -5.04 -2.28 20.56
C GLY A 103 -5.80 -3.44 19.91
N ILE A 104 -5.40 -3.87 18.70
CA ILE A 104 -5.98 -5.00 17.98
C ILE A 104 -5.36 -6.29 18.52
N GLY A 105 -6.19 -7.21 19.00
CA GLY A 105 -5.73 -8.50 19.50
C GLY A 105 -5.47 -9.53 18.39
N LYS A 106 -4.73 -10.59 18.72
CA LYS A 106 -4.38 -11.67 17.79
C LYS A 106 -5.62 -12.31 17.13
N GLU A 107 -6.71 -12.44 17.88
CA GLU A 107 -7.98 -13.04 17.43
C GLU A 107 -8.74 -12.17 16.39
N GLN A 108 -8.35 -10.91 16.26
CA GLN A 108 -8.91 -9.99 15.28
C GLN A 108 -8.12 -9.98 13.96
N ILE A 109 -7.03 -10.75 13.87
CA ILE A 109 -6.13 -10.76 12.72
C ILE A 109 -6.21 -12.11 12.02
N VAL A 110 -6.60 -12.09 10.75
CA VAL A 110 -6.67 -13.30 9.92
C VAL A 110 -5.70 -13.20 8.76
N TRP A 111 -5.16 -14.34 8.36
CA TRP A 111 -4.24 -14.48 7.23
C TRP A 111 -4.92 -15.24 6.11
N VAL A 112 -4.74 -14.79 4.88
CA VAL A 112 -5.16 -15.54 3.70
C VAL A 112 -4.02 -16.45 3.26
N ASN A 113 -4.21 -17.76 3.37
CA ASN A 113 -3.25 -18.73 2.86
C ASN A 113 -3.55 -19.05 1.39
N TYR A 114 -2.66 -18.65 0.49
CA TYR A 114 -2.82 -18.82 -0.95
C TYR A 114 -3.01 -20.28 -1.38
N PHE A 115 -2.33 -21.21 -0.72
CA PHE A 115 -2.33 -22.64 -1.09
C PHE A 115 -3.45 -23.43 -0.41
N LYS A 116 -3.86 -23.03 0.79
CA LYS A 116 -4.80 -23.77 1.63
C LYS A 116 -6.23 -23.27 1.52
N ASP A 117 -6.42 -21.95 1.55
CA ASP A 117 -7.76 -21.38 1.58
C ASP A 117 -8.47 -21.58 0.24
N SER A 118 -9.73 -21.98 0.29
CA SER A 118 -10.63 -21.91 -0.86
C SER A 118 -10.91 -20.44 -1.24
N MET A 119 -11.40 -20.21 -2.46
CA MET A 119 -11.74 -18.86 -2.92
C MET A 119 -12.83 -18.21 -2.05
N ASP A 120 -13.76 -19.00 -1.51
CA ASP A 120 -14.83 -18.46 -0.69
C ASP A 120 -14.34 -18.11 0.72
N GLU A 121 -13.46 -18.92 1.32
CA GLU A 121 -12.79 -18.57 2.58
C GLU A 121 -11.94 -17.31 2.44
N MET A 122 -11.20 -17.14 1.33
CA MET A 122 -10.43 -15.92 1.05
C MET A 122 -11.33 -14.69 0.99
N LYS A 123 -12.46 -14.78 0.28
CA LYS A 123 -13.44 -13.69 0.18
C LYS A 123 -14.05 -13.35 1.53
N GLU A 124 -14.44 -14.38 2.30
CA GLU A 124 -15.01 -14.22 3.62
C GLU A 124 -14.05 -13.52 4.58
N LYS A 125 -12.78 -13.93 4.61
CA LYS A 125 -11.72 -13.28 5.40
C LYS A 125 -11.59 -11.79 5.05
N ILE A 126 -11.59 -11.44 3.77
CA ILE A 126 -11.49 -10.05 3.30
C ILE A 126 -12.75 -9.26 3.68
N LEU A 127 -13.95 -9.81 3.43
CA LEU A 127 -15.21 -9.12 3.67
C LEU A 127 -15.50 -8.89 5.16
N ASN A 128 -15.04 -9.80 6.02
CA ASN A 128 -15.23 -9.70 7.47
C ASN A 128 -14.15 -8.86 8.18
N SER A 129 -13.30 -8.18 7.43
CA SER A 129 -12.24 -7.31 7.95
C SER A 129 -12.48 -5.85 7.59
N SER A 130 -12.10 -4.93 8.46
CA SER A 130 -12.14 -3.48 8.25
C SER A 130 -10.79 -2.90 7.80
N VAL A 131 -9.72 -3.68 7.98
CA VAL A 131 -8.36 -3.36 7.50
C VAL A 131 -7.86 -4.51 6.63
N LEU A 132 -7.44 -4.19 5.42
CA LEU A 132 -6.78 -5.12 4.50
C LEU A 132 -5.31 -4.72 4.32
N MET A 133 -4.38 -5.61 4.72
CA MET A 133 -2.95 -5.39 4.56
C MET A 133 -2.41 -6.17 3.37
N LEU A 134 -1.81 -5.46 2.43
CA LEU A 134 -1.16 -5.98 1.23
C LEU A 134 0.36 -5.95 1.44
N THR A 135 0.99 -7.13 1.37
CA THR A 135 2.42 -7.28 1.72
C THR A 135 3.37 -6.80 0.63
N GLY A 136 4.62 -6.54 1.01
CA GLY A 136 5.73 -6.28 0.09
C GLY A 136 6.31 -7.56 -0.52
N GLY A 137 7.07 -7.44 -1.61
CA GLY A 137 7.69 -8.49 -2.39
C GLY A 137 7.49 -8.25 -3.89
N ALA A 138 7.05 -9.25 -4.64
CA ALA A 138 6.85 -9.22 -6.10
C ALA A 138 5.46 -8.66 -6.48
N PRO A 139 5.35 -7.43 -7.02
CA PRO A 139 4.05 -6.81 -7.30
C PRO A 139 3.30 -7.44 -8.48
N ASP A 140 4.00 -7.86 -9.52
CA ASP A 140 3.45 -8.53 -10.70
C ASP A 140 2.90 -9.92 -10.33
N LEU A 141 3.65 -10.69 -9.53
CA LEU A 141 3.21 -11.99 -9.03
C LEU A 141 2.02 -11.85 -8.07
N MET A 142 2.00 -10.79 -7.24
CA MET A 142 0.87 -10.49 -6.39
C MET A 142 -0.40 -10.23 -7.22
N MET A 143 -0.31 -9.40 -8.25
CA MET A 143 -1.43 -9.12 -9.16
C MET A 143 -1.88 -10.36 -9.94
N LYS A 144 -0.94 -11.21 -10.38
CA LYS A 144 -1.23 -12.49 -11.03
C LYS A 144 -2.08 -13.38 -10.10
N ARG A 145 -1.64 -13.60 -8.86
CA ARG A 145 -2.32 -14.45 -7.87
C ARG A 145 -3.69 -13.90 -7.46
N ILE A 146 -3.81 -12.58 -7.29
CA ILE A 146 -5.11 -11.92 -7.03
C ILE A 146 -6.10 -12.18 -8.18
N LYS A 147 -5.64 -12.15 -9.43
CA LYS A 147 -6.47 -12.47 -10.61
C LYS A 147 -6.84 -13.96 -10.67
N GLU A 148 -5.88 -14.86 -10.45
CA GLU A 148 -6.07 -16.32 -10.41
C GLU A 148 -7.14 -16.72 -9.37
N LYS A 149 -7.08 -16.13 -8.18
CA LYS A 149 -8.07 -16.34 -7.11
C LYS A 149 -9.36 -15.53 -7.28
N LYS A 150 -9.52 -14.81 -8.40
CA LYS A 150 -10.71 -13.98 -8.74
C LYS A 150 -11.05 -12.91 -7.68
N LEU A 151 -10.03 -12.42 -6.96
CA LEU A 151 -10.20 -11.46 -5.88
C LEU A 151 -10.13 -9.99 -6.35
N LYS A 152 -9.68 -9.71 -7.59
CA LYS A 152 -9.44 -8.34 -8.07
C LYS A 152 -10.65 -7.41 -7.88
N LYS A 153 -11.84 -7.85 -8.29
CA LYS A 153 -13.06 -7.03 -8.18
C LYS A 153 -13.44 -6.76 -6.72
N LEU A 154 -13.27 -7.76 -5.85
CA LEU A 154 -13.54 -7.63 -4.42
C LEU A 154 -12.61 -6.60 -3.77
N ILE A 155 -11.31 -6.75 -3.99
CA ILE A 155 -10.29 -5.87 -3.40
C ILE A 155 -10.42 -4.44 -3.96
N LYS A 156 -10.63 -4.28 -5.28
CA LYS A 156 -10.86 -2.95 -5.87
C LYS A 156 -12.04 -2.20 -5.23
N ASN A 157 -13.08 -2.92 -4.84
CA ASN A 157 -14.29 -2.34 -4.26
C ASN A 157 -14.31 -2.38 -2.72
N TYR A 158 -13.19 -2.72 -2.10
CA TYR A 158 -13.05 -2.76 -0.65
C TYR A 158 -13.30 -1.37 -0.04
N LYS A 159 -14.09 -1.30 1.04
CA LYS A 159 -14.54 -0.03 1.63
C LYS A 159 -13.86 0.34 2.94
N GLY A 160 -13.02 -0.54 3.46
CA GLY A 160 -12.25 -0.31 4.68
C GLY A 160 -10.92 0.40 4.41
N ILE A 161 -9.99 0.21 5.32
CA ILE A 161 -8.63 0.73 5.24
C ILE A 161 -7.76 -0.29 4.50
N MET A 162 -7.14 0.12 3.40
CA MET A 162 -6.20 -0.70 2.64
C MET A 162 -4.78 -0.20 2.87
N ILE A 163 -3.99 -0.98 3.60
CA ILE A 163 -2.58 -0.68 3.87
C ILE A 163 -1.73 -1.53 2.94
N GLY A 164 -0.86 -0.91 2.17
CA GLY A 164 0.11 -1.63 1.34
C GLY A 164 1.52 -1.10 1.57
N TYR A 165 2.49 -2.00 1.59
CA TYR A 165 3.89 -1.58 1.63
C TYR A 165 4.67 -2.18 0.47
N SER A 166 5.61 -1.41 -0.11
CA SER A 166 6.38 -1.80 -1.28
C SER A 166 5.47 -2.29 -2.42
N ALA A 167 5.54 -3.55 -2.81
CA ALA A 167 4.66 -4.17 -3.81
C ALA A 167 3.17 -3.93 -3.51
N GLY A 168 2.74 -4.10 -2.25
CA GLY A 168 1.36 -3.87 -1.81
C GLY A 168 0.91 -2.42 -1.94
N ALA A 169 1.82 -1.45 -1.86
CA ALA A 169 1.53 -0.06 -2.17
C ALA A 169 1.36 0.15 -3.68
N MET A 170 2.28 -0.37 -4.48
CA MET A 170 2.28 -0.23 -5.95
C MET A 170 1.00 -0.75 -6.58
N ILE A 171 0.55 -1.93 -6.20
CA ILE A 171 -0.62 -2.58 -6.83
C ILE A 171 -1.95 -1.88 -6.55
N GLN A 172 -2.04 -0.96 -5.57
CA GLN A 172 -3.26 -0.18 -5.34
C GLN A 172 -3.56 0.80 -6.47
N LEU A 173 -2.54 1.21 -7.23
CA LEU A 173 -2.68 2.07 -8.40
C LEU A 173 -3.42 1.35 -9.55
N ASP A 174 -3.93 2.11 -10.51
CA ASP A 174 -4.48 1.58 -11.76
C ASP A 174 -3.38 1.02 -12.66
N SER A 175 -2.27 1.72 -12.74
CA SER A 175 -1.03 1.24 -13.34
C SER A 175 0.16 1.67 -12.50
N TYR A 176 1.18 0.85 -12.46
CA TYR A 176 2.44 1.12 -11.76
C TYR A 176 3.61 0.73 -12.66
N HIS A 177 4.78 1.27 -12.38
CA HIS A 177 6.02 0.86 -13.03
C HIS A 177 6.89 0.10 -12.05
N ILE A 178 7.76 -0.74 -12.58
CA ILE A 178 8.83 -1.40 -11.84
C ILE A 178 10.14 -0.85 -12.38
N SER A 179 10.89 -0.18 -11.52
CA SER A 179 12.23 0.29 -11.82
C SER A 179 13.21 -0.88 -11.82
N PRO A 180 14.23 -0.90 -12.70
CA PRO A 180 15.21 -1.97 -12.71
C PRO A 180 15.93 -2.14 -11.37
N ASP A 181 16.01 -3.37 -10.89
CA ASP A 181 16.75 -3.80 -9.70
C ASP A 181 17.28 -5.24 -9.85
N GLU A 182 17.69 -5.86 -8.75
CA GLU A 182 18.22 -7.24 -8.76
C GLU A 182 17.17 -8.29 -9.13
N ASP A 183 15.93 -8.08 -8.74
CA ASP A 183 14.81 -9.01 -9.01
C ASP A 183 14.16 -8.72 -10.37
N TYR A 184 14.21 -7.47 -10.84
CA TYR A 184 13.61 -6.99 -12.07
C TYR A 184 14.66 -6.24 -12.92
N PRO A 185 15.39 -6.91 -13.82
CA PRO A 185 16.49 -6.27 -14.55
C PRO A 185 16.05 -5.22 -15.58
N GLU A 186 14.77 -5.18 -15.93
CA GLU A 186 14.22 -4.29 -16.94
C GLU A 186 13.07 -3.44 -16.39
N PHE A 187 13.00 -2.17 -16.84
CA PHE A 187 11.86 -1.31 -16.60
C PHE A 187 10.59 -1.86 -17.24
N SER A 188 9.49 -1.87 -16.49
CA SER A 188 8.20 -2.28 -17.04
C SER A 188 7.03 -1.47 -16.46
N TYR A 189 5.95 -1.36 -17.26
CA TYR A 189 4.63 -0.93 -16.77
C TYR A 189 3.75 -2.13 -16.51
N GLN A 190 3.02 -2.08 -15.40
CA GLN A 190 2.11 -3.14 -14.97
C GLN A 190 0.72 -2.58 -14.65
N THR A 191 -0.29 -3.42 -14.75
CA THR A 191 -1.68 -3.05 -14.38
C THR A 191 -1.97 -3.47 -12.95
N GLY A 192 -2.37 -2.52 -12.11
CA GLY A 192 -2.73 -2.76 -10.73
C GLY A 192 -4.21 -3.06 -10.50
N LEU A 193 -4.65 -2.80 -9.27
CA LEU A 193 -6.03 -3.00 -8.81
C LEU A 193 -6.98 -1.94 -9.40
N GLY A 194 -6.50 -0.73 -9.62
CA GLY A 194 -7.29 0.41 -10.07
C GLY A 194 -8.10 1.06 -8.96
N CYS A 195 -7.57 1.06 -7.74
CA CYS A 195 -8.15 1.78 -6.60
C CYS A 195 -7.78 3.26 -6.64
N LEU A 196 -6.55 3.57 -7.06
CA LEU A 196 -5.96 4.90 -7.13
C LEU A 196 -5.48 5.19 -8.54
N SER A 197 -5.54 6.45 -8.97
CA SER A 197 -5.09 6.90 -10.29
C SER A 197 -4.64 8.35 -10.28
N GLY A 198 -4.03 8.80 -11.38
CA GLY A 198 -3.61 10.19 -11.56
C GLY A 198 -2.23 10.51 -10.98
N PHE A 199 -1.54 9.54 -10.42
CA PHE A 199 -0.15 9.66 -9.96
C PHE A 199 0.54 8.29 -10.00
N ALA A 200 1.85 8.28 -9.88
CA ALA A 200 2.67 7.09 -9.69
C ALA A 200 3.49 7.20 -8.41
N ILE A 201 4.01 6.07 -7.93
CA ILE A 201 4.94 6.03 -6.80
C ILE A 201 6.22 5.30 -7.20
N GLU A 202 7.35 5.75 -6.66
CA GLU A 202 8.64 5.05 -6.66
C GLU A 202 8.93 4.66 -5.22
N PRO A 203 8.67 3.40 -4.81
CA PRO A 203 8.97 2.94 -3.46
C PRO A 203 10.48 2.76 -3.25
N HIS A 204 10.91 2.69 -1.97
CA HIS A 204 12.33 2.57 -1.60
C HIS A 204 13.22 3.61 -2.29
N PHE A 205 12.68 4.82 -2.42
CA PHE A 205 13.34 5.88 -3.16
C PHE A 205 14.61 6.36 -2.45
N ARG A 206 15.70 6.45 -3.18
CA ARG A 206 17.02 6.90 -2.68
C ARG A 206 17.78 7.76 -3.70
N ARG A 207 17.06 8.29 -4.67
CA ARG A 207 17.61 9.11 -5.76
C ARG A 207 18.71 8.40 -6.56
N SER A 208 18.67 7.07 -6.67
CA SER A 208 19.61 6.36 -7.55
C SER A 208 19.40 6.78 -9.00
N LYS A 209 20.45 6.69 -9.81
CA LYS A 209 20.38 7.03 -11.24
C LYS A 209 19.27 6.27 -11.96
N VAL A 210 19.09 4.99 -11.62
CA VAL A 210 18.07 4.12 -12.21
C VAL A 210 16.67 4.61 -11.87
N GLN A 211 16.40 4.90 -10.58
CA GLN A 211 15.11 5.42 -10.14
C GLN A 211 14.80 6.78 -10.76
N MET A 212 15.79 7.69 -10.83
CA MET A 212 15.59 9.00 -11.46
C MET A 212 15.24 8.87 -12.94
N GLN A 213 15.90 7.96 -13.68
CA GLN A 213 15.57 7.67 -15.08
C GLN A 213 14.16 7.07 -15.22
N SER A 214 13.76 6.18 -14.32
CA SER A 214 12.41 5.60 -14.31
C SER A 214 11.34 6.67 -14.05
N ILE A 215 11.56 7.56 -13.09
CA ILE A 215 10.66 8.67 -12.76
C ILE A 215 10.53 9.61 -13.96
N GLU A 216 11.64 10.04 -14.57
CA GLU A 216 11.64 10.90 -15.75
C GLU A 216 10.86 10.26 -16.93
N LYS A 217 11.07 8.95 -17.11
CA LYS A 217 10.31 8.18 -18.14
C LYS A 217 8.82 8.19 -17.85
N VAL A 218 8.40 7.91 -16.62
CA VAL A 218 6.97 7.92 -16.24
C VAL A 218 6.37 9.31 -16.41
N ASN A 219 7.04 10.35 -15.93
CA ASN A 219 6.57 11.73 -16.08
C ASN A 219 6.39 12.11 -17.55
N SER A 220 7.39 11.84 -18.39
CA SER A 220 7.35 12.21 -19.80
C SER A 220 6.29 11.43 -20.60
N GLU A 221 6.12 10.13 -20.31
CA GLU A 221 5.21 9.26 -21.08
C GLU A 221 3.76 9.31 -20.58
N LYS A 222 3.56 9.47 -19.27
CA LYS A 222 2.21 9.44 -18.64
C LYS A 222 1.68 10.83 -18.28
N GLN A 223 2.53 11.84 -18.20
CA GLN A 223 2.17 13.22 -17.80
C GLN A 223 1.43 13.26 -16.46
N ILE A 224 1.89 12.46 -15.50
CA ILE A 224 1.37 12.38 -14.13
C ILE A 224 2.50 12.59 -13.14
N PRO A 225 2.24 13.15 -11.94
CA PRO A 225 3.25 13.26 -10.90
C PRO A 225 3.71 11.88 -10.42
N VAL A 226 4.98 11.77 -10.06
CA VAL A 226 5.56 10.60 -9.41
C VAL A 226 6.01 10.97 -8.01
N TYR A 227 5.60 10.20 -7.01
CA TYR A 227 6.03 10.38 -5.62
C TYR A 227 7.13 9.36 -5.29
N GLY A 228 8.35 9.86 -5.10
CA GLY A 228 9.45 9.07 -4.55
C GLY A 228 9.28 8.93 -3.04
N ILE A 229 8.97 7.73 -2.58
CA ILE A 229 8.74 7.42 -1.17
C ILE A 229 10.03 6.87 -0.59
N TYR A 230 10.70 7.65 0.29
CA TYR A 230 11.87 7.19 1.03
C TYR A 230 11.47 6.17 2.12
N GLU A 231 12.44 5.48 2.74
CA GLU A 231 12.15 4.46 3.76
C GLU A 231 11.28 5.01 4.91
N GLU A 232 11.51 6.26 5.31
CA GLU A 232 10.72 6.95 6.33
C GLU A 232 9.63 7.84 5.71
N GLY A 233 9.04 7.42 4.60
CA GLY A 233 7.97 8.12 3.90
C GLY A 233 6.70 7.29 3.78
N GLY A 234 5.55 7.98 3.72
CA GLY A 234 4.26 7.32 3.52
C GLY A 234 3.18 8.28 3.03
N MET A 235 2.14 7.73 2.45
CA MET A 235 1.00 8.48 1.93
C MET A 235 -0.29 7.90 2.48
N ILE A 236 -1.22 8.75 2.86
CA ILE A 236 -2.60 8.40 3.17
C ILE A 236 -3.49 9.08 2.15
N ILE A 237 -4.32 8.32 1.47
CA ILE A 237 -5.27 8.80 0.50
C ILE A 237 -6.68 8.44 0.99
N ASP A 238 -7.43 9.45 1.37
CA ASP A 238 -8.85 9.39 1.69
C ASP A 238 -9.63 10.23 0.66
N SER A 239 -10.17 11.37 1.03
CA SER A 239 -10.66 12.39 0.10
C SER A 239 -9.53 13.23 -0.49
N ASN A 240 -8.34 13.21 0.12
CA ASN A 240 -7.16 13.97 -0.25
C ASN A 240 -5.90 13.10 -0.18
N ILE A 241 -4.83 13.54 -0.83
CA ILE A 241 -3.50 12.94 -0.68
C ILE A 241 -2.80 13.66 0.48
N LYS A 242 -2.42 12.88 1.50
CA LYS A 242 -1.63 13.33 2.66
C LYS A 242 -0.29 12.61 2.65
N CYS A 243 0.78 13.36 2.44
CA CYS A 243 2.15 12.85 2.56
C CYS A 243 2.64 13.03 4.00
N PHE A 244 3.44 12.09 4.51
CA PHE A 244 4.10 12.19 5.81
C PHE A 244 5.48 11.52 5.75
N GLY A 245 6.39 11.98 6.63
CA GLY A 245 7.79 11.57 6.56
C GLY A 245 8.49 12.13 5.31
N LYS A 246 9.44 11.40 4.75
CA LYS A 246 10.26 11.86 3.64
C LYS A 246 9.69 11.40 2.29
N ILE A 247 9.12 12.33 1.54
CA ILE A 247 8.59 12.11 0.18
C ILE A 247 9.08 13.23 -0.74
N GLU A 248 9.38 12.89 -1.96
CA GLU A 248 9.73 13.84 -3.01
C GLU A 248 8.77 13.70 -4.19
N LYS A 249 8.16 14.81 -4.61
CA LYS A 249 7.24 14.84 -5.75
C LYS A 249 7.94 15.34 -6.99
N PHE A 250 7.78 14.63 -8.09
CA PHE A 250 8.28 14.94 -9.42
C PHE A 250 7.10 15.24 -10.35
N GLU A 251 7.19 16.36 -11.09
CA GLU A 251 6.18 16.83 -12.07
C GLU A 251 6.77 16.93 -13.47
#